data_6d8531defbdc3550da9cb195cdd67e70
#
_entry.id   6d8531defbdc3550da9cb195cdd67e70
#
_cell.length_a   1.000
_cell.length_b   1.000
_cell.length_c   1.000
_cell.angle_alpha   90.00
_cell.angle_beta   90.00
_cell.angle_gamma   90.00
#
_symmetry.space_group_name_H-M   'P 1'
#
loop_
_entity.id
_entity.type
_entity.pdbx_description
1 polymer ?
#
loop_
_entity_poly.entity_id
_entity_poly.type
_entity_poly.pdbx_seq_one_letter_code
_entity_poly.pdbx_strand_id
1 'polypeptide(L)'
;MNTLKLMTLVLMSSASLYGADNEIYIDQSGDSANIDLEQLGSSNIIGGLESTAGSLNPLDLDGSSLTLDINQIGDSNTFLGDILGDNIVGYFNFDGNSNAFTIQVDPTDTYGADGSNLNVQATGDSNTFELNLATSALASNTDLDWIINGSSNTLTFDIDVDGAISYVDIDGDSNTVDYDGDGYADGYFYLDQTGDSRTFNIQQKSTLASDWLKIISNGDSGTVCVIQDDGGTAVGC
;
A
#
# COMPACT_ATOMS: atom_id res chain seq x y z
N MET A 1 -5.44 28.68 -23.33
CA MET A 1 -4.08 28.13 -23.38
C MET A 1 -3.59 28.10 -21.95
N ASN A 2 -3.93 27.01 -21.25
CA ASN A 2 -3.52 26.85 -19.84
C ASN A 2 -2.09 26.36 -19.82
N THR A 3 -1.22 27.13 -19.22
CA THR A 3 0.18 26.77 -19.01
C THR A 3 0.23 25.67 -17.95
N LEU A 4 0.59 24.48 -18.39
CA LEU A 4 0.95 23.35 -17.53
C LEU A 4 2.09 23.79 -16.59
N LYS A 5 1.82 23.89 -15.31
CA LYS A 5 2.86 24.13 -14.32
C LYS A 5 3.32 22.76 -13.82
N LEU A 6 4.36 22.24 -14.44
CA LEU A 6 5.12 21.12 -13.87
C LEU A 6 5.78 21.63 -12.58
N MET A 7 5.31 21.19 -11.43
CA MET A 7 5.94 21.48 -10.16
C MET A 7 6.73 20.25 -9.72
N THR A 8 8.05 20.31 -9.84
CA THR A 8 8.94 19.32 -9.26
C THR A 8 9.35 19.85 -7.89
N LEU A 9 8.88 19.21 -6.82
CA LEU A 9 9.29 19.52 -5.46
C LEU A 9 10.34 18.50 -5.02
N VAL A 10 11.57 18.92 -4.88
CA VAL A 10 12.64 18.12 -4.27
C VAL A 10 12.89 18.69 -2.88
N LEU A 11 12.54 17.95 -1.86
CA LEU A 11 12.79 18.31 -0.47
C LEU A 11 13.90 17.44 0.10
N MET A 12 15.09 18.00 0.29
CA MET A 12 16.17 17.34 1.01
C MET A 12 16.22 17.86 2.44
N SER A 13 15.86 17.03 3.42
CA SER A 13 16.11 17.35 4.83
C SER A 13 17.43 16.76 5.28
N SER A 14 18.43 17.60 5.57
CA SER A 14 19.67 17.16 6.17
C SER A 14 19.50 16.94 7.68
N ALA A 15 19.83 15.74 8.16
CA ALA A 15 19.75 15.36 9.56
C ALA A 15 20.55 16.29 10.47
N SER A 16 19.91 16.86 11.47
CA SER A 16 20.58 17.43 12.64
C SER A 16 20.75 16.34 13.72
N LEU A 17 21.89 16.34 14.39
CA LEU A 17 22.42 15.36 15.33
C LEU A 17 21.63 15.19 16.65
N TYR A 18 20.39 15.52 16.72
CA TYR A 18 19.51 15.28 17.87
C TYR A 18 18.20 14.75 17.30
N GLY A 19 17.77 13.57 17.75
CA GLY A 19 16.57 12.89 17.26
C GLY A 19 15.41 13.85 17.03
N ALA A 20 15.35 14.38 15.86
CA ALA A 20 14.26 15.19 15.39
C ALA A 20 13.30 14.26 14.65
N ASP A 21 12.06 14.29 15.03
CA ASP A 21 11.00 13.67 14.28
C ASP A 21 11.02 14.28 12.87
N ASN A 22 11.32 13.47 11.87
CA ASN A 22 11.24 13.93 10.49
C ASN A 22 9.78 13.87 10.09
N GLU A 23 9.21 15.00 9.77
CA GLU A 23 7.80 15.11 9.39
C GLU A 23 7.72 15.85 8.06
N ILE A 24 7.00 15.27 7.10
CA ILE A 24 6.73 15.91 5.81
C ILE A 24 5.24 15.79 5.54
N TYR A 25 4.59 16.92 5.39
CA TYR A 25 3.20 17.02 4.95
C TYR A 25 3.14 17.68 3.57
N ILE A 26 2.40 17.09 2.66
CA ILE A 26 2.15 17.63 1.33
C ILE A 26 0.65 17.58 1.07
N ASP A 27 0.11 18.68 0.65
CA ASP A 27 -1.22 18.84 0.08
C ASP A 27 -1.02 19.35 -1.35
N GLN A 28 -1.35 18.53 -2.33
CA GLN A 28 -1.11 18.83 -3.73
C GLN A 28 -2.33 18.50 -4.56
N SER A 29 -2.84 19.46 -5.30
CA SER A 29 -3.89 19.23 -6.26
C SER A 29 -3.48 19.59 -7.68
N GLY A 30 -3.88 18.75 -8.62
CA GLY A 30 -3.61 18.90 -10.06
C GLY A 30 -2.84 17.73 -10.66
N ASP A 31 -3.09 17.51 -11.93
CA ASP A 31 -2.58 16.36 -12.66
C ASP A 31 -1.07 16.41 -12.93
N SER A 32 -0.49 15.23 -13.14
CA SER A 32 0.87 15.03 -13.60
C SER A 32 1.94 15.56 -12.64
N ALA A 33 1.73 15.46 -11.34
CA ALA A 33 2.76 15.77 -10.36
C ALA A 33 3.81 14.65 -10.28
N ASN A 34 5.04 15.04 -9.98
CA ASN A 34 6.14 14.13 -9.65
C ASN A 34 6.66 14.53 -8.26
N ILE A 35 6.55 13.61 -7.33
CA ILE A 35 6.91 13.81 -5.93
C ILE A 35 7.99 12.79 -5.57
N ASP A 36 9.16 13.30 -5.19
CA ASP A 36 10.32 12.51 -4.78
C ASP A 36 10.71 12.96 -3.36
N LEU A 37 10.59 12.05 -2.41
CA LEU A 37 10.81 12.31 -0.99
C LEU A 37 11.79 11.29 -0.41
N GLU A 38 12.85 11.79 0.20
CA GLU A 38 13.80 10.98 0.94
C GLU A 38 13.89 11.45 2.39
N GLN A 39 13.67 10.52 3.32
CA GLN A 39 13.85 10.75 4.75
C GLN A 39 14.90 9.80 5.32
N LEU A 40 15.93 10.37 5.94
CA LEU A 40 16.99 9.63 6.61
C LEU A 40 16.95 9.95 8.09
N GLY A 41 16.85 8.93 8.94
CA GLY A 41 16.85 9.14 10.37
C GLY A 41 16.05 8.08 11.14
N SER A 42 15.89 8.26 12.43
CA SER A 42 15.39 7.22 13.33
C SER A 42 13.87 7.14 13.43
N SER A 43 13.14 8.21 13.21
CA SER A 43 11.67 8.23 13.34
C SER A 43 11.08 9.07 12.23
N ASN A 44 10.98 8.49 11.05
CA ASN A 44 10.54 9.20 9.87
C ASN A 44 9.01 9.16 9.77
N ILE A 45 8.39 10.26 9.41
CA ILE A 45 6.95 10.38 9.21
C ILE A 45 6.72 11.15 7.91
N ILE A 46 5.94 10.59 7.01
CA ILE A 46 5.32 11.31 5.90
C ILE A 46 3.81 11.32 6.15
N GLY A 47 3.24 12.48 6.11
CA GLY A 47 1.98 12.88 6.70
C GLY A 47 2.24 13.74 7.94
N GLY A 48 1.48 14.78 8.15
CA GLY A 48 1.70 15.77 9.19
C GLY A 48 0.91 15.54 10.47
N LEU A 49 1.33 16.20 11.55
CA LEU A 49 0.53 16.28 12.77
C LEU A 49 -0.60 17.31 12.57
N GLU A 50 -1.82 16.90 12.80
CA GLU A 50 -2.92 17.85 12.91
C GLU A 50 -2.82 18.70 14.17
N SER A 51 -3.47 19.87 14.12
CA SER A 51 -3.61 20.76 15.26
C SER A 51 -4.42 20.18 16.44
N THR A 52 -5.04 19.03 16.25
CA THR A 52 -5.77 18.28 17.28
C THR A 52 -4.92 17.11 17.77
N ALA A 53 -4.55 17.14 19.02
CA ALA A 53 -3.57 16.26 19.63
C ALA A 53 -3.74 14.77 19.28
N GLY A 54 -2.78 14.22 18.56
CA GLY A 54 -2.60 12.78 18.36
C GLY A 54 -3.10 12.21 17.04
N SER A 55 -3.54 13.02 16.08
CA SER A 55 -3.91 12.58 14.74
C SER A 55 -2.86 13.02 13.72
N LEU A 56 -2.45 12.12 12.86
CA LEU A 56 -1.63 12.45 11.69
C LEU A 56 -2.56 12.79 10.52
N ASN A 57 -2.28 13.88 9.82
CA ASN A 57 -2.88 14.12 8.52
C ASN A 57 -2.16 13.29 7.46
N PRO A 58 -2.88 12.62 6.57
CA PRO A 58 -2.28 11.95 5.44
C PRO A 58 -1.57 12.95 4.52
N LEU A 59 -0.60 12.47 3.77
CA LEU A 59 -0.17 13.11 2.54
C LEU A 59 -1.41 13.16 1.64
N ASP A 60 -1.85 14.34 1.21
CA ASP A 60 -3.10 14.55 0.47
C ASP A 60 -2.76 14.93 -0.98
N LEU A 61 -3.10 14.05 -1.91
CA LEU A 61 -2.82 14.20 -3.33
C LEU A 61 -4.09 14.03 -4.14
N ASP A 62 -4.50 15.09 -4.81
CA ASP A 62 -5.67 15.12 -5.68
C ASP A 62 -5.26 15.37 -7.13
N GLY A 63 -5.42 14.38 -7.99
CA GLY A 63 -5.10 14.48 -9.41
C GLY A 63 -4.68 13.16 -10.04
N SER A 64 -4.73 13.13 -11.36
CA SER A 64 -4.39 11.94 -12.14
C SER A 64 -2.96 11.98 -12.68
N SER A 65 -2.40 10.81 -12.98
CA SER A 65 -1.05 10.65 -13.52
C SER A 65 0.03 11.19 -12.58
N LEU A 66 -0.07 10.86 -11.31
CA LEU A 66 0.91 11.21 -10.30
C LEU A 66 2.04 10.16 -10.27
N THR A 67 3.24 10.63 -10.00
CA THR A 67 4.40 9.75 -9.73
C THR A 67 4.93 10.07 -8.34
N LEU A 68 5.04 9.04 -7.52
CA LEU A 68 5.53 9.11 -6.15
C LEU A 68 6.77 8.23 -6.02
N ASP A 69 7.86 8.79 -5.52
CA ASP A 69 9.06 8.06 -5.13
C ASP A 69 9.36 8.42 -3.68
N ILE A 70 9.07 7.47 -2.79
CA ILE A 70 9.12 7.68 -1.35
C ILE A 70 10.15 6.73 -0.76
N ASN A 71 11.21 7.29 -0.20
CA ASN A 71 12.30 6.54 0.39
C ASN A 71 12.50 6.95 1.86
N GLN A 72 12.18 6.03 2.77
CA GLN A 72 12.37 6.23 4.20
C GLN A 72 13.37 5.22 4.75
N ILE A 73 14.50 5.73 5.23
CA ILE A 73 15.57 4.92 5.82
C ILE A 73 15.75 5.32 7.26
N GLY A 74 15.60 4.36 8.18
CA GLY A 74 15.72 4.58 9.61
C GLY A 74 15.02 3.51 10.44
N ASP A 75 14.84 3.76 11.71
CA ASP A 75 14.36 2.72 12.63
C ASP A 75 12.84 2.56 12.70
N SER A 76 12.08 3.63 12.52
CA SER A 76 10.61 3.59 12.69
C SER A 76 9.94 4.51 11.67
N ASN A 77 9.77 4.00 10.48
CA ASN A 77 9.18 4.77 9.40
C ASN A 77 7.65 4.72 9.45
N THR A 78 7.02 5.83 9.17
CA THR A 78 5.57 5.92 9.04
C THR A 78 5.24 6.64 7.74
N PHE A 79 4.37 6.06 6.96
CA PHE A 79 3.77 6.69 5.79
C PHE A 79 2.25 6.62 5.89
N LEU A 80 1.61 7.75 5.73
CA LEU A 80 0.17 7.84 5.67
C LEU A 80 -0.21 8.68 4.44
N GLY A 81 -0.83 8.05 3.44
CA GLY A 81 -1.19 8.69 2.17
C GLY A 81 -2.67 8.56 1.85
N ASP A 82 -3.24 9.64 1.36
CA ASP A 82 -4.57 9.72 0.79
C ASP A 82 -4.46 10.28 -0.63
N ILE A 83 -4.80 9.46 -1.62
CA ILE A 83 -4.58 9.76 -3.03
C ILE A 83 -5.91 9.65 -3.77
N LEU A 84 -6.38 10.78 -4.26
CA LEU A 84 -7.59 10.88 -5.07
C LEU A 84 -7.22 10.96 -6.55
N GLY A 85 -7.48 9.90 -7.31
CA GLY A 85 -7.24 9.93 -8.76
C GLY A 85 -6.77 8.62 -9.38
N ASP A 86 -6.47 8.69 -10.66
CA ASP A 86 -6.12 7.55 -11.51
C ASP A 86 -4.68 7.59 -12.01
N ASN A 87 -4.20 6.45 -12.51
CA ASN A 87 -2.87 6.35 -13.11
C ASN A 87 -1.75 6.78 -12.16
N ILE A 88 -1.80 6.30 -10.95
CA ILE A 88 -0.81 6.59 -9.93
C ILE A 88 0.36 5.61 -10.09
N VAL A 89 1.58 6.12 -10.14
CA VAL A 89 2.79 5.30 -10.09
C VAL A 89 3.52 5.59 -8.79
N GLY A 90 3.48 4.62 -7.88
CA GLY A 90 4.09 4.72 -6.57
C GLY A 90 5.26 3.74 -6.40
N TYR A 91 6.41 4.26 -5.95
CA TYR A 91 7.55 3.49 -5.49
C TYR A 91 7.80 3.84 -4.04
N PHE A 92 7.66 2.86 -3.17
CA PHE A 92 7.80 3.04 -1.73
C PHE A 92 8.87 2.11 -1.20
N ASN A 93 9.90 2.67 -0.60
CA ASN A 93 11.00 1.92 -0.01
C ASN A 93 11.14 2.27 1.47
N PHE A 94 11.01 1.27 2.32
CA PHE A 94 11.11 1.38 3.77
C PHE A 94 12.22 0.48 4.31
N ASP A 95 13.19 1.06 4.96
CA ASP A 95 14.26 0.31 5.65
C ASP A 95 14.28 0.74 7.12
N GLY A 96 13.75 -0.08 7.99
CA GLY A 96 13.63 0.21 9.42
C GLY A 96 12.91 -0.91 10.18
N ASN A 97 12.99 -0.90 11.50
CA ASN A 97 12.50 -2.02 12.31
C ASN A 97 11.05 -1.89 12.72
N SER A 98 10.21 -1.17 12.27
CA SER A 98 8.78 -1.10 12.59
C SER A 98 8.10 -0.12 11.64
N ASN A 99 8.11 -0.45 10.37
CA ASN A 99 7.50 0.43 9.39
C ASN A 99 5.98 0.34 9.48
N ALA A 100 5.33 1.48 9.46
CA ALA A 100 3.89 1.59 9.32
C ALA A 100 3.57 2.30 8.02
N PHE A 101 2.84 1.62 7.16
CA PHE A 101 2.43 2.14 5.86
C PHE A 101 0.92 2.02 5.75
N THR A 102 0.25 3.12 5.53
CA THR A 102 -1.17 3.16 5.23
C THR A 102 -1.37 4.04 4.00
N ILE A 103 -1.99 3.48 2.99
CA ILE A 103 -2.33 4.21 1.79
C ILE A 103 -3.77 3.95 1.39
N GLN A 104 -4.46 5.03 1.06
CA GLN A 104 -5.79 5.01 0.48
C GLN A 104 -5.69 5.58 -0.93
N VAL A 105 -6.19 4.86 -1.92
CA VAL A 105 -6.23 5.33 -3.31
C VAL A 105 -7.67 5.34 -3.78
N ASP A 106 -8.15 6.51 -4.10
CA ASP A 106 -9.52 6.86 -4.48
C ASP A 106 -10.60 6.58 -3.40
N PRO A 107 -10.37 6.87 -2.13
CA PRO A 107 -11.32 6.55 -1.06
C PRO A 107 -12.58 7.40 -1.06
N THR A 108 -12.97 8.09 -2.06
CA THR A 108 -14.31 8.69 -2.26
C THR A 108 -14.42 9.65 -3.45
N ASP A 109 -13.43 9.77 -4.27
CA ASP A 109 -13.59 10.57 -5.49
C ASP A 109 -14.38 9.83 -6.58
N THR A 110 -14.82 8.67 -6.19
CA THR A 110 -15.83 7.83 -6.83
C THR A 110 -15.30 6.88 -7.89
N TYR A 111 -14.47 5.95 -7.41
CA TYR A 111 -14.16 4.71 -8.08
C TYR A 111 -13.30 4.85 -9.35
N GLY A 112 -12.09 5.31 -9.13
CA GLY A 112 -11.03 5.32 -10.13
C GLY A 112 -9.92 4.32 -9.83
N ALA A 113 -8.70 4.81 -9.76
CA ALA A 113 -7.42 4.11 -9.67
C ALA A 113 -7.04 3.30 -10.92
N ASP A 114 -7.70 3.53 -12.04
CA ASP A 114 -7.39 2.93 -13.34
C ASP A 114 -5.90 3.10 -13.71
N GLY A 115 -5.26 2.00 -14.07
CA GLY A 115 -3.87 2.01 -14.53
C GLY A 115 -2.83 2.33 -13.43
N SER A 116 -3.21 2.27 -12.17
CA SER A 116 -2.28 2.54 -11.07
C SER A 116 -1.29 1.39 -10.88
N ASN A 117 -0.06 1.74 -10.47
CA ASN A 117 0.99 0.80 -10.18
C ASN A 117 1.64 1.19 -8.84
N LEU A 118 1.55 0.31 -7.85
CA LEU A 118 2.04 0.55 -6.51
C LEU A 118 3.06 -0.51 -6.10
N ASN A 119 4.32 -0.11 -6.11
CA ASN A 119 5.43 -0.96 -5.72
C ASN A 119 5.85 -0.64 -4.29
N VAL A 120 5.91 -1.64 -3.43
CA VAL A 120 6.37 -1.50 -2.06
C VAL A 120 7.52 -2.46 -1.79
N GLN A 121 8.62 -1.93 -1.33
CA GLN A 121 9.74 -2.71 -0.82
C GLN A 121 9.99 -2.33 0.64
N ALA A 122 9.97 -3.31 1.54
CA ALA A 122 10.21 -3.07 2.94
C ALA A 122 11.18 -4.08 3.54
N THR A 123 12.09 -3.58 4.38
CA THR A 123 13.02 -4.39 5.14
C THR A 123 12.94 -3.99 6.61
N GLY A 124 12.78 -4.99 7.49
CA GLY A 124 12.70 -4.79 8.93
C GLY A 124 11.66 -5.65 9.61
N ASP A 125 11.75 -5.79 10.90
CA ASP A 125 10.82 -6.61 11.67
C ASP A 125 9.58 -5.81 12.09
N SER A 126 8.46 -6.51 12.26
CA SER A 126 7.21 -5.94 12.80
C SER A 126 6.60 -4.81 11.95
N ASN A 127 6.58 -4.99 10.66
CA ASN A 127 6.01 -4.01 9.75
C ASN A 127 4.48 -4.16 9.64
N THR A 128 3.79 -3.05 9.53
CA THR A 128 2.33 -3.01 9.33
C THR A 128 2.01 -2.25 8.05
N PHE A 129 1.31 -2.90 7.14
CA PHE A 129 0.92 -2.35 5.85
C PHE A 129 -0.59 -2.43 5.69
N GLU A 130 -1.18 -1.32 5.29
CA GLU A 130 -2.61 -1.23 4.98
C GLU A 130 -2.78 -0.53 3.62
N LEU A 131 -3.48 -1.18 2.71
CA LEU A 131 -3.86 -0.62 1.43
C LEU A 131 -5.36 -0.71 1.26
N ASN A 132 -6.00 0.44 1.04
CA ASN A 132 -7.38 0.56 0.62
C ASN A 132 -7.39 1.14 -0.80
N LEU A 133 -7.89 0.37 -1.76
CA LEU A 133 -7.84 0.73 -3.17
C LEU A 133 -9.23 0.76 -3.78
N ALA A 134 -9.65 1.92 -4.19
CA ALA A 134 -10.89 2.26 -4.88
C ALA A 134 -12.20 1.79 -4.20
N THR A 135 -12.16 1.42 -2.95
CA THR A 135 -13.20 0.74 -2.17
C THR A 135 -14.59 1.41 -2.28
N SER A 136 -15.48 0.94 -3.11
CA SER A 136 -16.15 -0.27 -3.49
C SER A 136 -16.59 -0.21 -4.95
N ALA A 137 -15.74 -0.09 -5.86
CA ALA A 137 -15.67 -0.59 -7.23
C ALA A 137 -14.57 0.14 -8.04
N LEU A 138 -14.25 -0.40 -9.15
CA LEU A 138 -13.40 -0.07 -10.25
C LEU A 138 -11.92 -0.20 -9.95
N ALA A 139 -11.03 -0.08 -9.53
CA ALA A 139 -9.57 -0.37 -9.54
C ALA A 139 -9.05 -1.16 -10.76
N SER A 140 -9.55 -0.86 -11.95
CA SER A 140 -9.21 -1.57 -13.18
C SER A 140 -7.73 -1.42 -13.55
N ASN A 141 -7.11 -2.53 -13.98
CA ASN A 141 -5.72 -2.58 -14.44
C ASN A 141 -4.69 -2.03 -13.43
N THR A 142 -4.97 -2.16 -12.17
CA THR A 142 -4.02 -1.82 -11.11
C THR A 142 -3.03 -2.95 -10.91
N ASP A 143 -1.76 -2.61 -10.75
CA ASP A 143 -0.67 -3.55 -10.53
C ASP A 143 0.00 -3.27 -9.18
N LEU A 144 0.06 -4.29 -8.33
CA LEU A 144 0.68 -4.21 -7.01
C LEU A 144 1.86 -5.19 -6.97
N ASP A 145 3.03 -4.69 -6.60
CA ASP A 145 4.24 -5.51 -6.45
C ASP A 145 4.90 -5.19 -5.10
N TRP A 146 4.73 -6.09 -4.14
CA TRP A 146 5.11 -5.88 -2.75
C TRP A 146 6.13 -6.93 -2.30
N ILE A 147 7.29 -6.49 -1.87
CA ILE A 147 8.37 -7.32 -1.37
C ILE A 147 8.66 -6.93 0.08
N ILE A 148 8.39 -7.85 1.00
CA ILE A 148 8.50 -7.62 2.44
C ILE A 148 9.49 -8.61 3.05
N ASN A 149 10.59 -8.08 3.57
CA ASN A 149 11.62 -8.87 4.25
C ASN A 149 11.63 -8.56 5.74
N GLY A 150 11.34 -9.55 6.57
CA GLY A 150 11.34 -9.39 8.01
C GLY A 150 10.27 -10.22 8.72
N SER A 151 10.38 -10.33 10.02
CA SER A 151 9.48 -11.17 10.81
C SER A 151 8.33 -10.35 11.42
N SER A 152 7.22 -11.04 11.68
CA SER A 152 6.02 -10.45 12.33
C SER A 152 5.38 -9.31 11.54
N ASN A 153 5.30 -9.46 10.22
CA ASN A 153 4.66 -8.48 9.38
C ASN A 153 3.14 -8.71 9.32
N THR A 154 2.41 -7.61 9.26
CA THR A 154 0.94 -7.62 9.08
C THR A 154 0.60 -6.82 7.83
N LEU A 155 -0.07 -7.45 6.89
CA LEU A 155 -0.52 -6.86 5.65
C LEU A 155 -2.04 -6.96 5.58
N THR A 156 -2.70 -5.83 5.37
CA THR A 156 -4.15 -5.74 5.19
C THR A 156 -4.44 -5.06 3.85
N PHE A 157 -5.21 -5.74 3.02
CA PHE A 157 -5.60 -5.27 1.69
C PHE A 157 -7.11 -5.29 1.56
N ASP A 158 -7.69 -4.15 1.26
CA ASP A 158 -9.09 -3.98 0.85
C ASP A 158 -9.07 -3.38 -0.57
N ILE A 159 -9.33 -4.25 -1.56
CA ILE A 159 -9.05 -3.93 -2.96
C ILE A 159 -10.26 -4.27 -3.82
N ASP A 160 -10.75 -3.30 -4.56
CA ASP A 160 -11.64 -3.58 -5.68
C ASP A 160 -10.85 -4.11 -6.88
N VAL A 161 -11.09 -5.38 -7.23
CA VAL A 161 -10.26 -6.15 -8.17
C VAL A 161 -10.90 -6.26 -9.56
N ASP A 162 -11.17 -5.19 -10.22
CA ASP A 162 -11.62 -5.25 -11.61
C ASP A 162 -10.41 -5.25 -12.56
N GLY A 163 -9.81 -6.44 -12.76
CA GLY A 163 -8.59 -6.63 -13.53
C GLY A 163 -7.30 -6.28 -12.77
N ALA A 164 -7.36 -6.15 -11.45
CA ALA A 164 -6.17 -5.87 -10.65
C ALA A 164 -5.26 -7.10 -10.51
N ILE A 165 -3.96 -6.86 -10.57
CA ILE A 165 -2.91 -7.86 -10.40
C ILE A 165 -2.11 -7.54 -9.15
N SER A 166 -2.10 -8.47 -8.21
CA SER A 166 -1.39 -8.30 -6.96
C SER A 166 -0.35 -9.39 -6.76
N TYR A 167 0.90 -8.97 -6.63
CA TYR A 167 2.02 -9.82 -6.24
C TYR A 167 2.52 -9.43 -4.87
N VAL A 168 2.57 -10.40 -3.96
CA VAL A 168 3.08 -10.21 -2.60
C VAL A 168 4.10 -11.29 -2.31
N ASP A 169 5.33 -10.89 -2.02
CA ASP A 169 6.44 -11.76 -1.63
C ASP A 169 6.89 -11.41 -0.21
N ILE A 170 6.84 -12.40 0.69
CA ILE A 170 7.17 -12.21 2.10
C ILE A 170 8.21 -13.23 2.53
N ASP A 171 9.37 -12.74 2.96
CA ASP A 171 10.41 -13.57 3.57
C ASP A 171 10.54 -13.25 5.07
N GLY A 172 10.10 -14.19 5.90
CA GLY A 172 10.16 -14.06 7.35
C GLY A 172 9.08 -14.82 8.11
N ASP A 173 9.25 -14.94 9.41
CA ASP A 173 8.37 -15.73 10.27
C ASP A 173 7.24 -14.88 10.87
N SER A 174 6.17 -15.56 11.30
CA SER A 174 5.03 -14.96 12.05
C SER A 174 4.31 -13.85 11.27
N ASN A 175 4.15 -14.02 9.98
CA ASN A 175 3.48 -13.05 9.15
C ASN A 175 1.97 -13.27 9.08
N THR A 176 1.22 -12.18 9.01
CA THR A 176 -0.23 -12.18 8.81
C THR A 176 -0.57 -11.44 7.52
N VAL A 177 -1.38 -12.06 6.68
CA VAL A 177 -1.95 -11.44 5.48
C VAL A 177 -3.45 -11.55 5.52
N ASP A 178 -4.12 -10.44 5.50
CA ASP A 178 -5.57 -10.30 5.37
C ASP A 178 -5.84 -9.57 4.04
N TYR A 179 -6.44 -10.30 3.10
CA TYR A 179 -6.75 -9.81 1.77
C TYR A 179 -8.24 -9.94 1.49
N ASP A 180 -8.90 -8.84 1.28
CA ASP A 180 -10.28 -8.77 0.81
C ASP A 180 -10.31 -8.13 -0.58
N GLY A 181 -10.57 -8.95 -1.59
CA GLY A 181 -10.66 -8.54 -2.98
C GLY A 181 -12.09 -8.66 -3.47
N ASP A 182 -12.77 -7.55 -3.66
CA ASP A 182 -14.12 -7.46 -4.19
C ASP A 182 -14.12 -6.90 -5.62
N GLY A 183 -15.00 -7.36 -6.51
CA GLY A 183 -15.07 -6.80 -7.86
C GLY A 183 -15.97 -7.56 -8.82
N TYR A 184 -15.94 -7.15 -10.10
CA TYR A 184 -16.78 -7.70 -11.15
C TYR A 184 -16.03 -8.60 -12.12
N ALA A 185 -14.71 -8.48 -12.24
CA ALA A 185 -13.94 -9.21 -13.27
C ALA A 185 -12.49 -9.48 -12.87
N ASP A 186 -11.97 -10.60 -13.34
CA ASP A 186 -10.56 -11.00 -13.51
C ASP A 186 -9.54 -10.47 -12.51
N GLY A 187 -9.73 -10.68 -11.21
CA GLY A 187 -8.72 -10.40 -10.21
C GLY A 187 -7.62 -11.48 -10.17
N TYR A 188 -6.37 -11.06 -10.01
CA TYR A 188 -5.23 -11.94 -9.84
C TYR A 188 -4.49 -11.63 -8.54
N PHE A 189 -4.45 -12.59 -7.62
CA PHE A 189 -3.66 -12.48 -6.42
C PHE A 189 -2.64 -13.60 -6.31
N TYR A 190 -1.37 -13.22 -6.18
CA TYR A 190 -0.26 -14.13 -5.98
C TYR A 190 0.45 -13.81 -4.66
N LEU A 191 0.53 -14.80 -3.77
CA LEU A 191 1.27 -14.71 -2.53
C LEU A 191 2.36 -15.77 -2.52
N ASP A 192 3.61 -15.36 -2.39
CA ASP A 192 4.75 -16.22 -2.07
C ASP A 192 5.27 -15.88 -0.68
N GLN A 193 5.34 -16.89 0.19
CA GLN A 193 5.77 -16.66 1.55
C GLN A 193 6.73 -17.77 2.00
N THR A 194 7.87 -17.34 2.52
CA THR A 194 8.85 -18.22 3.13
C THR A 194 9.01 -17.88 4.61
N GLY A 195 8.91 -18.88 5.48
CA GLY A 195 9.02 -18.74 6.94
C GLY A 195 7.89 -19.43 7.70
N ASP A 196 8.02 -19.52 9.01
CA ASP A 196 7.14 -20.29 9.87
C ASP A 196 6.02 -19.43 10.52
N SER A 197 5.00 -20.11 11.08
CA SER A 197 3.95 -19.50 11.94
C SER A 197 3.14 -18.37 11.25
N ARG A 198 2.65 -18.64 10.07
CA ARG A 198 1.91 -17.68 9.25
C ARG A 198 0.39 -17.77 9.44
N THR A 199 -0.29 -16.67 9.21
CA THR A 199 -1.76 -16.62 9.15
C THR A 199 -2.19 -15.88 7.89
N PHE A 200 -2.94 -16.57 7.03
CA PHE A 200 -3.50 -15.98 5.82
C PHE A 200 -5.01 -16.08 5.85
N ASN A 201 -5.67 -14.97 5.68
CA ASN A 201 -7.10 -14.85 5.48
C ASN A 201 -7.30 -14.15 4.14
N ILE A 202 -7.62 -14.93 3.12
CA ILE A 202 -7.73 -14.46 1.74
C ILE A 202 -9.16 -14.63 1.29
N GLN A 203 -9.80 -13.52 0.99
CA GLN A 203 -11.12 -13.48 0.39
C GLN A 203 -11.04 -12.86 -0.98
N GLN A 204 -11.53 -13.55 -1.98
CA GLN A 204 -11.63 -13.05 -3.34
C GLN A 204 -13.05 -13.32 -3.82
N LYS A 205 -13.79 -12.23 -3.99
CA LYS A 205 -15.22 -12.27 -4.32
C LYS A 205 -15.44 -11.54 -5.63
N SER A 206 -15.77 -12.29 -6.67
CA SER A 206 -16.12 -11.77 -7.99
C SER A 206 -17.48 -12.24 -8.40
N THR A 207 -18.19 -11.48 -9.20
CA THR A 207 -19.56 -11.82 -9.60
C THR A 207 -19.70 -12.28 -11.04
N LEU A 208 -18.71 -12.10 -11.91
CA LEU A 208 -18.89 -12.29 -13.34
C LEU A 208 -17.71 -12.92 -14.10
N ALA A 209 -16.55 -13.14 -13.50
CA ALA A 209 -15.39 -13.62 -14.24
C ALA A 209 -14.43 -14.46 -13.38
N SER A 210 -13.40 -14.98 -14.02
CA SER A 210 -12.47 -15.93 -13.45
C SER A 210 -11.43 -15.23 -12.59
N ASP A 211 -11.62 -15.22 -11.30
CA ASP A 211 -10.55 -14.83 -10.38
C ASP A 211 -9.45 -15.86 -10.32
N TRP A 212 -8.24 -15.39 -10.18
CA TRP A 212 -7.08 -16.23 -10.09
C TRP A 212 -6.35 -16.02 -8.76
N LEU A 213 -6.18 -17.10 -8.03
CA LEU A 213 -5.49 -17.08 -6.75
C LEU A 213 -4.38 -18.11 -6.76
N LYS A 214 -3.17 -17.68 -6.38
CA LYS A 214 -2.05 -18.58 -6.15
C LYS A 214 -1.34 -18.24 -4.85
N ILE A 215 -1.23 -19.23 -3.98
CA ILE A 215 -0.47 -19.14 -2.75
C ILE A 215 0.64 -20.17 -2.79
N ILE A 216 1.87 -19.74 -2.62
CA ILE A 216 3.01 -20.59 -2.32
C ILE A 216 3.43 -20.27 -0.89
N SER A 217 3.54 -21.28 -0.07
CA SER A 217 3.92 -21.06 1.32
C SER A 217 4.85 -22.17 1.80
N ASN A 218 6.06 -21.79 2.13
CA ASN A 218 7.13 -22.65 2.59
C ASN A 218 7.44 -22.39 4.06
N GLY A 219 7.32 -23.40 4.89
CA GLY A 219 7.59 -23.32 6.33
C GLY A 219 6.67 -24.20 7.15
N ASP A 220 7.03 -24.39 8.43
CA ASP A 220 6.27 -25.19 9.36
C ASP A 220 5.19 -24.35 10.05
N SER A 221 4.08 -24.96 10.41
CA SER A 221 2.96 -24.36 11.13
C SER A 221 2.39 -23.05 10.52
N GLY A 222 1.10 -23.00 10.41
CA GLY A 222 0.39 -21.83 9.89
C GLY A 222 -1.09 -22.13 9.66
N THR A 223 -1.87 -21.08 9.55
CA THR A 223 -3.27 -21.14 9.20
C THR A 223 -3.49 -20.46 7.86
N VAL A 224 -4.14 -21.14 6.95
CA VAL A 224 -4.52 -20.57 5.66
C VAL A 224 -6.02 -20.74 5.51
N CYS A 225 -6.71 -19.63 5.44
CA CYS A 225 -8.12 -19.56 5.12
C CYS A 225 -8.28 -18.88 3.77
N VAL A 226 -8.94 -19.54 2.85
CA VAL A 226 -9.20 -19.00 1.51
C VAL A 226 -10.68 -19.14 1.22
N ILE A 227 -11.28 -18.03 0.85
CA ILE A 227 -12.62 -17.94 0.33
C ILE A 227 -12.53 -17.38 -1.07
N GLN A 228 -12.96 -18.15 -2.04
CA GLN A 228 -13.13 -17.68 -3.41
C GLN A 228 -14.59 -17.90 -3.78
N ASP A 229 -15.32 -16.82 -4.00
CA ASP A 229 -16.76 -16.87 -4.17
C ASP A 229 -17.21 -16.10 -5.41
N ASP A 230 -17.99 -16.77 -6.21
CA ASP A 230 -18.56 -16.24 -7.46
C ASP A 230 -20.00 -15.75 -7.23
N GLY A 231 -20.19 -14.90 -6.22
CA GLY A 231 -21.46 -14.26 -5.87
C GLY A 231 -22.37 -15.08 -4.95
N GLY A 232 -21.84 -16.08 -4.28
CA GLY A 232 -22.53 -16.85 -3.24
C GLY A 232 -22.47 -16.18 -1.85
N THR A 233 -22.92 -16.89 -0.85
CA THR A 233 -22.73 -16.48 0.54
C THR A 233 -21.51 -17.22 1.09
N ALA A 234 -20.36 -16.63 1.01
CA ALA A 234 -19.16 -17.18 1.60
C ALA A 234 -19.36 -17.32 3.13
N VAL A 235 -19.06 -18.49 3.63
CA VAL A 235 -19.04 -18.75 5.08
C VAL A 235 -17.59 -18.65 5.49
N GLY A 236 -17.31 -17.70 6.36
CA GLY A 236 -15.95 -17.48 6.83
C GLY A 236 -15.30 -18.72 7.46
N CYS A 237 -13.99 -18.77 7.48
CA CYS A 237 -13.22 -19.77 8.21
C CYS A 237 -13.29 -19.48 9.70
#